data_db3c799bf7886551dd93a24905b8c562
#
_entry.id   db3c799bf7886551dd93a24905b8c562
#
_cell.length_a   1.000
_cell.length_b   1.000
_cell.length_c   1.000
_cell.angle_alpha   90.00
_cell.angle_beta   90.00
_cell.angle_gamma   90.00
#
_symmetry.space_group_name_H-M   'P 1'
#
loop_
_entity.id
_entity.type
_entity.pdbx_description
1 polymer ?
#
loop_
_entity_poly.entity_id
_entity_poly.type
_entity_poly.pdbx_seq_one_letter_code
_entity_poly.pdbx_strand_id
1 'polypeptide(L)'
;MRLMQFQIDDIIKTALLEDINYIDVTTDYLVDENSVSTAKYVSKDEGVLCGIDVAMRVFQLLDSNVKCEIFIHDGEKVKKGDIIAKITGSTRALLKGERTALNIVQHMSGVATATNRCVELVKGTKASVADTRKTLPGLRVLQKYAVTVGGGKNHRYNLSDCAMLKDTHLDAYGSMTGAVNALREKMGHTVKIEVEVGNLEELKEALTLGVE
;
A
#
# COMPACT_ATOMS: atom_id res chain seq x y z
N MET A 1 5.49 -7.91 3.75
CA MET A 1 6.03 -7.19 2.56
C MET A 1 6.96 -6.09 3.05
N ARG A 2 7.99 -5.71 2.29
CA ARG A 2 8.87 -4.57 2.62
C ARG A 2 8.81 -3.56 1.47
N LEU A 3 8.69 -2.29 1.80
CA LEU A 3 8.75 -1.22 0.81
C LEU A 3 10.19 -0.99 0.35
N MET A 4 10.41 -0.92 -0.94
CA MET A 4 11.71 -0.59 -1.52
C MET A 4 11.78 0.92 -1.76
N GLN A 5 12.84 1.57 -1.29
CA GLN A 5 12.94 3.02 -1.30
C GLN A 5 12.77 3.63 -2.69
N PHE A 6 13.35 3.03 -3.74
CA PHE A 6 13.20 3.54 -5.11
C PHE A 6 11.73 3.56 -5.60
N GLN A 7 10.92 2.56 -5.19
CA GLN A 7 9.48 2.51 -5.52
C GLN A 7 8.71 3.61 -4.80
N ILE A 8 9.07 3.88 -3.53
CA ILE A 8 8.46 4.93 -2.72
C ILE A 8 8.81 6.31 -3.27
N ASP A 9 10.08 6.52 -3.59
CA ASP A 9 10.58 7.82 -4.09
C ASP A 9 9.87 8.23 -5.39
N ASP A 10 9.59 7.30 -6.30
CA ASP A 10 8.88 7.60 -7.55
C ASP A 10 7.41 7.99 -7.30
N ILE A 11 6.74 7.32 -6.37
CA ILE A 11 5.36 7.67 -5.96
C ILE A 11 5.34 9.06 -5.32
N ILE A 12 6.27 9.32 -4.39
CA ILE A 12 6.34 10.62 -3.70
C ILE A 12 6.66 11.73 -4.68
N LYS A 13 7.61 11.56 -5.59
CA LYS A 13 7.95 12.57 -6.61
C LYS A 13 6.75 12.88 -7.49
N THR A 14 5.99 11.87 -7.91
CA THR A 14 4.77 12.07 -8.69
C THR A 14 3.75 12.91 -7.92
N ALA A 15 3.52 12.60 -6.64
CA ALA A 15 2.60 13.34 -5.80
C ALA A 15 3.07 14.77 -5.49
N LEU A 16 4.38 14.97 -5.28
CA LEU A 16 4.95 16.32 -5.10
C LEU A 16 4.85 17.15 -6.37
N LEU A 17 5.07 16.55 -7.55
CA LEU A 17 4.91 17.25 -8.83
C LEU A 17 3.46 17.64 -9.11
N GLU A 18 2.50 16.84 -8.67
CA GLU A 18 1.08 17.17 -8.76
C GLU A 18 0.73 18.39 -7.89
N ASP A 19 1.29 18.46 -6.67
CA ASP A 19 0.93 19.48 -5.67
C ASP A 19 1.72 20.78 -5.82
N ILE A 20 3.00 20.74 -6.20
CA ILE A 20 3.90 21.90 -6.22
C ILE A 20 4.13 22.43 -7.64
N ASN A 21 4.08 21.63 -8.67
CA ASN A 21 4.43 21.96 -10.06
C ASN A 21 5.79 22.69 -10.17
N TYR A 22 5.82 24.06 -10.17
CA TYR A 22 7.05 24.87 -10.30
C TYR A 22 7.27 25.87 -9.16
N ILE A 23 6.24 26.27 -8.40
CA ILE A 23 6.33 27.20 -7.28
C ILE A 23 5.16 27.01 -6.30
N ASP A 24 5.43 27.13 -5.02
CA ASP A 24 4.43 27.40 -3.99
C ASP A 24 4.37 28.90 -3.73
N VAL A 25 3.41 29.57 -4.37
CA VAL A 25 3.30 31.04 -4.34
C VAL A 25 3.16 31.61 -2.93
N THR A 26 2.60 30.87 -2.00
CA THR A 26 2.47 31.30 -0.61
C THR A 26 3.79 31.15 0.12
N THR A 27 4.32 29.94 0.14
CA THR A 27 5.53 29.62 0.90
C THR A 27 6.76 30.33 0.37
N ASP A 28 6.96 30.34 -0.97
CA ASP A 28 8.17 30.91 -1.57
C ASP A 28 8.22 32.43 -1.47
N TYR A 29 7.07 33.11 -1.39
CA TYR A 29 7.04 34.57 -1.27
C TYR A 29 7.02 35.09 0.18
N LEU A 30 6.48 34.31 1.12
CA LEU A 30 6.30 34.76 2.51
C LEU A 30 7.36 34.23 3.48
N VAL A 31 7.94 33.07 3.22
CA VAL A 31 8.84 32.41 4.15
C VAL A 31 10.29 32.65 3.75
N ASP A 32 11.13 33.14 4.69
CA ASP A 32 12.56 33.26 4.48
C ASP A 32 13.19 31.89 4.16
N GLU A 33 14.09 31.87 3.17
CA GLU A 33 14.72 30.61 2.71
C GLU A 33 15.58 29.93 3.76
N ASN A 34 16.14 30.71 4.70
CA ASN A 34 16.96 30.19 5.80
C ASN A 34 16.13 29.84 7.05
N SER A 35 14.81 30.03 7.00
CA SER A 35 13.92 29.74 8.12
C SER A 35 13.91 28.25 8.44
N VAL A 36 14.11 27.91 9.71
CA VAL A 36 14.04 26.54 10.25
C VAL A 36 12.90 26.45 11.24
N SER A 37 12.09 25.42 11.14
CA SER A 37 10.94 25.17 12.00
C SER A 37 10.90 23.73 12.51
N THR A 38 10.07 23.52 13.53
CA THR A 38 9.74 22.19 14.05
C THR A 38 8.24 22.00 14.00
N ALA A 39 7.80 20.92 13.33
CA ALA A 39 6.42 20.49 13.26
C ALA A 39 6.20 19.18 14.02
N LYS A 40 4.95 18.93 14.44
CA LYS A 40 4.53 17.67 15.07
C LYS A 40 3.45 17.00 14.24
N TYR A 41 3.59 15.71 14.01
CA TYR A 41 2.53 14.86 13.51
C TYR A 41 1.67 14.40 14.68
N VAL A 42 0.37 14.75 14.64
CA VAL A 42 -0.57 14.45 15.73
C VAL A 42 -1.75 13.69 15.17
N SER A 43 -2.08 12.55 15.75
CA SER A 43 -3.27 11.77 15.36
C SER A 43 -4.55 12.55 15.67
N LYS A 44 -5.48 12.55 14.71
CA LYS A 44 -6.80 13.16 14.87
C LYS A 44 -7.89 12.13 15.18
N ASP A 45 -7.57 10.85 15.04
CA ASP A 45 -8.49 9.72 15.21
C ASP A 45 -7.75 8.51 15.78
N GLU A 46 -8.44 7.40 16.01
CA GLU A 46 -7.88 6.12 16.44
C GLU A 46 -7.76 5.13 15.28
N GLY A 47 -6.74 4.27 15.33
CA GLY A 47 -6.52 3.26 14.29
C GLY A 47 -5.16 2.59 14.38
N VAL A 48 -4.76 1.97 13.27
CA VAL A 48 -3.43 1.40 13.08
C VAL A 48 -2.62 2.35 12.19
N LEU A 49 -1.50 2.84 12.71
CA LEU A 49 -0.60 3.70 11.94
C LEU A 49 0.06 2.89 10.81
N CYS A 50 0.14 3.49 9.64
CA CYS A 50 0.87 2.91 8.50
C CYS A 50 1.37 4.01 7.56
N GLY A 51 2.62 3.88 7.12
CA GLY A 51 3.25 4.77 6.15
C GLY A 51 3.97 5.95 6.77
N ILE A 52 4.33 5.90 8.06
CA ILE A 52 5.05 7.01 8.70
C ILE A 52 6.43 7.24 8.08
N ASP A 53 7.19 6.19 7.75
CA ASP A 53 8.48 6.32 7.09
C ASP A 53 8.33 6.92 5.68
N VAL A 54 7.25 6.57 4.96
CA VAL A 54 6.94 7.14 3.64
C VAL A 54 6.62 8.64 3.76
N ALA A 55 5.84 9.03 4.78
CA ALA A 55 5.51 10.43 5.05
C ALA A 55 6.77 11.24 5.41
N MET A 56 7.66 10.68 6.23
CA MET A 56 8.95 11.35 6.57
C MET A 56 9.85 11.48 5.34
N ARG A 57 9.82 10.51 4.44
CA ARG A 57 10.58 10.55 3.19
C ARG A 57 10.17 11.69 2.26
N VAL A 58 8.92 12.14 2.29
CA VAL A 58 8.45 13.32 1.54
C VAL A 58 9.30 14.55 1.89
N PHE A 59 9.50 14.81 3.18
CA PHE A 59 10.29 15.96 3.64
C PHE A 59 11.76 15.81 3.31
N GLN A 60 12.33 14.61 3.42
CA GLN A 60 13.72 14.33 3.08
C GLN A 60 14.03 14.50 1.58
N LEU A 61 13.03 14.31 0.71
CA LEU A 61 13.18 14.57 -0.73
C LEU A 61 13.16 16.06 -1.07
N LEU A 62 12.51 16.88 -0.22
CA LEU A 62 12.48 18.34 -0.38
C LEU A 62 13.71 19.03 0.27
N ASP A 63 14.19 18.48 1.39
CA ASP A 63 15.39 18.95 2.09
C ASP A 63 16.07 17.77 2.79
N SER A 64 17.25 17.40 2.32
CA SER A 64 18.04 16.29 2.85
C SER A 64 18.52 16.49 4.31
N ASN A 65 18.47 17.73 4.82
CA ASN A 65 18.87 18.06 6.19
C ASN A 65 17.72 17.91 7.21
N VAL A 66 16.50 17.60 6.75
CA VAL A 66 15.36 17.38 7.64
C VAL A 66 15.63 16.23 8.60
N LYS A 67 15.42 16.52 9.89
CA LYS A 67 15.52 15.53 10.97
C LYS A 67 14.12 15.08 11.39
N CYS A 68 13.90 13.77 11.38
CA CYS A 68 12.65 13.15 11.77
C CYS A 68 12.87 12.29 13.02
N GLU A 69 12.09 12.55 14.04
CA GLU A 69 11.97 11.74 15.27
C GLU A 69 10.62 11.03 15.23
N ILE A 70 10.59 9.71 15.07
CA ILE A 70 9.37 8.91 15.03
C ILE A 70 9.15 8.29 16.41
N PHE A 71 7.98 8.48 17.01
CA PHE A 71 7.60 7.97 18.33
C PHE A 71 6.65 6.77 18.25
N ILE A 72 5.85 6.69 17.18
CA ILE A 72 4.91 5.60 16.92
C ILE A 72 5.20 5.07 15.51
N HIS A 73 5.38 3.76 15.40
CA HIS A 73 5.78 3.11 14.15
C HIS A 73 4.60 2.40 13.45
N ASP A 74 4.82 2.01 12.20
CA ASP A 74 3.85 1.26 11.42
C ASP A 74 3.43 -0.04 12.15
N GLY A 75 2.12 -0.27 12.21
CA GLY A 75 1.49 -1.41 12.91
C GLY A 75 1.09 -1.12 14.35
N GLU A 76 1.56 -0.03 14.94
CA GLU A 76 1.14 0.38 16.28
C GLU A 76 -0.22 1.08 16.24
N LYS A 77 -0.99 0.93 17.32
CA LYS A 77 -2.27 1.62 17.50
C LYS A 77 -2.05 3.05 17.94
N VAL A 78 -2.78 3.95 17.33
CA VAL A 78 -2.82 5.38 17.68
C VAL A 78 -4.20 5.76 18.20
N LYS A 79 -4.23 6.80 19.05
CA LYS A 79 -5.43 7.45 19.56
C LYS A 79 -5.40 8.93 19.23
N LYS A 80 -6.55 9.55 19.25
CA LYS A 80 -6.66 11.01 19.07
C LYS A 80 -5.80 11.76 20.09
N GLY A 81 -4.93 12.63 19.59
CA GLY A 81 -4.01 13.45 20.38
C GLY A 81 -2.60 12.87 20.52
N ASP A 82 -2.36 11.62 20.12
CA ASP A 82 -1.02 11.02 20.16
C ASP A 82 -0.07 11.77 19.24
N ILE A 83 1.14 12.06 19.72
CA ILE A 83 2.23 12.61 18.90
C ILE A 83 2.94 11.45 18.22
N ILE A 84 2.79 11.35 16.90
CA ILE A 84 3.35 10.28 16.10
C ILE A 84 4.81 10.53 15.75
N ALA A 85 5.13 11.76 15.37
CA ALA A 85 6.49 12.16 14.99
C ALA A 85 6.72 13.66 15.21
N LYS A 86 7.99 14.05 15.21
CA LYS A 86 8.47 15.42 15.23
C LYS A 86 9.45 15.60 14.09
N ILE A 87 9.31 16.70 13.36
CA ILE A 87 10.10 16.99 12.17
C ILE A 87 10.71 18.36 12.30
N THR A 88 12.03 18.47 12.12
CA THR A 88 12.76 19.73 12.17
C THR A 88 13.58 19.92 10.90
N GLY A 89 13.45 21.06 10.25
CA GLY A 89 14.18 21.37 9.00
C GLY A 89 13.73 22.67 8.38
N SER A 90 14.05 22.88 7.10
CA SER A 90 13.63 24.06 6.34
C SER A 90 12.12 24.27 6.46
N THR A 91 11.71 25.46 6.92
CA THR A 91 10.29 25.82 7.03
C THR A 91 9.57 25.66 5.69
N ARG A 92 10.23 26.05 4.58
CA ARG A 92 9.71 25.89 3.23
C ARG A 92 9.47 24.43 2.89
N ALA A 93 10.41 23.52 3.21
CA ALA A 93 10.27 22.10 2.95
C ALA A 93 9.13 21.48 3.77
N LEU A 94 9.00 21.87 5.05
CA LEU A 94 7.92 21.38 5.91
C LEU A 94 6.54 21.79 5.39
N LEU A 95 6.36 23.05 4.98
CA LEU A 95 5.10 23.57 4.46
C LEU A 95 4.74 22.91 3.12
N LYS A 96 5.69 22.81 2.19
CA LYS A 96 5.48 22.20 0.86
C LYS A 96 5.19 20.71 0.92
N GLY A 97 5.81 19.98 1.86
CA GLY A 97 5.65 18.52 1.96
C GLY A 97 4.43 18.08 2.78
N GLU A 98 3.85 18.97 3.59
CA GLU A 98 2.82 18.63 4.58
C GLU A 98 1.62 17.88 3.96
N ARG A 99 1.01 18.45 2.93
CA ARG A 99 -0.21 17.87 2.34
C ARG A 99 0.05 16.51 1.72
N THR A 100 1.09 16.40 0.92
CA THR A 100 1.48 15.11 0.30
C THR A 100 1.78 14.05 1.37
N ALA A 101 2.56 14.39 2.39
CA ALA A 101 2.90 13.46 3.47
C ALA A 101 1.66 13.01 4.26
N LEU A 102 0.75 13.96 4.60
CA LEU A 102 -0.50 13.64 5.28
C LEU A 102 -1.42 12.76 4.43
N ASN A 103 -1.58 13.05 3.16
CA ASN A 103 -2.42 12.25 2.26
C ASN A 103 -1.95 10.79 2.20
N ILE A 104 -0.65 10.56 2.09
CA ILE A 104 -0.07 9.22 2.04
C ILE A 104 -0.28 8.47 3.35
N VAL A 105 0.12 9.04 4.50
CA VAL A 105 0.00 8.34 5.78
C VAL A 105 -1.45 8.10 6.20
N GLN A 106 -2.35 9.03 5.91
CA GLN A 106 -3.78 8.88 6.20
C GLN A 106 -4.39 7.76 5.35
N HIS A 107 -4.08 7.72 4.06
CA HIS A 107 -4.55 6.66 3.17
C HIS A 107 -4.04 5.28 3.61
N MET A 108 -2.75 5.15 3.86
CA MET A 108 -2.15 3.88 4.29
C MET A 108 -2.69 3.43 5.65
N SER A 109 -2.82 4.34 6.61
CA SER A 109 -3.39 4.05 7.93
C SER A 109 -4.87 3.65 7.84
N GLY A 110 -5.64 4.26 6.94
CA GLY A 110 -7.02 3.88 6.67
C GLY A 110 -7.14 2.43 6.17
N VAL A 111 -6.28 2.03 5.21
CA VAL A 111 -6.22 0.65 4.70
C VAL A 111 -5.80 -0.33 5.81
N ALA A 112 -4.75 0.00 6.57
CA ALA A 112 -4.26 -0.84 7.67
C ALA A 112 -5.33 -1.01 8.76
N THR A 113 -6.02 0.07 9.13
CA THR A 113 -7.10 0.05 10.14
C THR A 113 -8.29 -0.79 9.69
N ALA A 114 -8.75 -0.63 8.45
CA ALA A 114 -9.84 -1.43 7.90
C ALA A 114 -9.46 -2.92 7.84
N THR A 115 -8.24 -3.23 7.40
CA THR A 115 -7.72 -4.60 7.39
C THR A 115 -7.66 -5.18 8.80
N ASN A 116 -7.14 -4.43 9.78
CA ASN A 116 -7.05 -4.89 11.17
C ASN A 116 -8.41 -5.21 11.75
N ARG A 117 -9.44 -4.41 11.48
CA ARG A 117 -10.82 -4.71 11.88
C ARG A 117 -11.30 -6.05 11.33
N CYS A 118 -11.05 -6.33 10.05
CA CYS A 118 -11.40 -7.62 9.44
C CYS A 118 -10.60 -8.78 10.04
N VAL A 119 -9.31 -8.60 10.29
CA VAL A 119 -8.43 -9.61 10.90
C VAL A 119 -8.90 -9.98 12.30
N GLU A 120 -9.28 -9.01 13.13
CA GLU A 120 -9.80 -9.25 14.47
C GLU A 120 -11.12 -10.04 14.45
N LEU A 121 -11.97 -9.85 13.44
CA LEU A 121 -13.25 -10.59 13.30
C LEU A 121 -13.03 -12.07 12.97
N VAL A 122 -11.95 -12.44 12.30
CA VAL A 122 -11.64 -13.84 11.94
C VAL A 122 -10.66 -14.51 12.91
N LYS A 123 -10.24 -13.79 13.95
CA LYS A 123 -9.29 -14.28 14.95
C LYS A 123 -9.83 -15.52 15.67
N GLY A 124 -8.96 -16.53 15.82
CA GLY A 124 -9.34 -17.81 16.41
C GLY A 124 -9.97 -18.81 15.42
N THR A 125 -10.17 -18.42 14.16
CA THR A 125 -10.58 -19.33 13.09
C THR A 125 -9.38 -19.73 12.22
N LYS A 126 -9.60 -20.61 11.22
CA LYS A 126 -8.61 -20.95 10.18
C LYS A 126 -8.58 -19.94 9.04
N ALA A 127 -9.51 -18.99 8.99
CA ALA A 127 -9.59 -17.99 7.94
C ALA A 127 -8.48 -16.95 8.06
N SER A 128 -8.08 -16.39 6.94
CA SER A 128 -7.19 -15.22 6.88
C SER A 128 -7.73 -14.19 5.89
N VAL A 129 -7.48 -12.91 6.20
CA VAL A 129 -7.85 -11.79 5.34
C VAL A 129 -6.75 -11.59 4.32
N ALA A 130 -7.08 -11.56 3.04
CA ALA A 130 -6.15 -11.30 1.96
C ALA A 130 -6.61 -10.13 1.09
N ASP A 131 -5.65 -9.44 0.50
CA ASP A 131 -5.92 -8.37 -0.46
C ASP A 131 -6.26 -8.89 -1.87
N THR A 132 -6.47 -7.97 -2.79
CA THR A 132 -6.71 -8.25 -4.21
C THR A 132 -5.87 -7.30 -5.09
N ARG A 133 -6.07 -7.39 -6.41
CA ARG A 133 -5.54 -6.40 -7.38
C ARG A 133 -6.47 -5.20 -7.62
N LYS A 134 -7.60 -5.12 -6.89
CA LYS A 134 -8.53 -3.98 -6.95
C LYS A 134 -7.97 -2.82 -6.12
N THR A 135 -6.88 -2.24 -6.58
CA THR A 135 -6.13 -1.16 -5.94
C THR A 135 -6.26 0.13 -6.74
N LEU A 136 -6.03 1.27 -6.08
CA LEU A 136 -5.89 2.53 -6.80
C LEU A 136 -4.69 2.47 -7.75
N PRO A 137 -4.82 2.93 -9.01
CA PRO A 137 -3.70 3.00 -9.94
C PRO A 137 -2.51 3.77 -9.35
N GLY A 138 -1.29 3.23 -9.54
CA GLY A 138 -0.06 3.81 -9.00
C GLY A 138 0.20 3.54 -7.51
N LEU A 139 -0.82 3.22 -6.69
CA LEU A 139 -0.66 3.08 -5.24
C LEU A 139 -0.61 1.63 -4.73
N ARG A 140 -0.57 0.64 -5.63
CA ARG A 140 -0.65 -0.78 -5.24
C ARG A 140 0.40 -1.19 -4.23
N VAL A 141 1.64 -0.74 -4.37
CA VAL A 141 2.72 -1.09 -3.45
C VAL A 141 2.44 -0.60 -2.04
N LEU A 142 1.92 0.62 -1.90
CA LEU A 142 1.57 1.20 -0.60
C LEU A 142 0.34 0.52 0.01
N GLN A 143 -0.71 0.27 -0.79
CA GLN A 143 -1.94 -0.37 -0.31
C GLN A 143 -1.70 -1.82 0.12
N LYS A 144 -0.95 -2.60 -0.67
CA LYS A 144 -0.62 -3.99 -0.29
C LYS A 144 0.29 -4.06 0.93
N TYR A 145 1.22 -3.13 1.09
CA TYR A 145 2.00 -2.99 2.31
C TYR A 145 1.09 -2.70 3.51
N ALA A 146 0.17 -1.74 3.37
CA ALA A 146 -0.76 -1.37 4.44
C ALA A 146 -1.66 -2.53 4.88
N VAL A 147 -2.07 -3.40 3.95
CA VAL A 147 -2.78 -4.65 4.29
C VAL A 147 -1.93 -5.55 5.19
N THR A 148 -0.63 -5.72 4.90
CA THR A 148 0.24 -6.53 5.77
C THR A 148 0.47 -5.89 7.14
N VAL A 149 0.57 -4.57 7.21
CA VAL A 149 0.65 -3.82 8.47
C VAL A 149 -0.61 -3.99 9.32
N GLY A 150 -1.79 -4.03 8.69
CA GLY A 150 -3.06 -4.32 9.35
C GLY A 150 -3.26 -5.77 9.78
N GLY A 151 -2.29 -6.68 9.51
CA GLY A 151 -2.32 -8.10 9.86
C GLY A 151 -2.91 -9.01 8.78
N GLY A 152 -3.24 -8.49 7.61
CA GLY A 152 -3.69 -9.25 6.45
C GLY A 152 -2.54 -9.92 5.69
N LYS A 153 -2.88 -10.65 4.63
CA LYS A 153 -1.95 -11.31 3.71
C LYS A 153 -2.04 -10.69 2.32
N ASN A 154 -0.95 -10.75 1.57
CA ASN A 154 -0.99 -10.38 0.18
C ASN A 154 -1.38 -11.59 -0.69
N HIS A 155 -2.32 -11.37 -1.58
CA HIS A 155 -2.54 -12.18 -2.78
C HIS A 155 -1.56 -11.74 -3.88
N ARG A 156 -1.58 -12.35 -5.07
CA ARG A 156 -0.68 -12.00 -6.18
C ARG A 156 -0.59 -10.48 -6.37
N TYR A 157 0.62 -9.99 -6.57
CA TYR A 157 0.89 -8.56 -6.72
C TYR A 157 0.47 -8.05 -8.09
N ASN A 158 0.78 -8.83 -9.13
CA ASN A 158 0.50 -8.49 -10.53
C ASN A 158 0.11 -9.74 -11.35
N LEU A 159 0.04 -9.62 -12.66
CA LEU A 159 -0.32 -10.71 -13.56
C LEU A 159 0.79 -11.74 -13.77
N SER A 160 2.03 -11.42 -13.36
CA SER A 160 3.20 -12.28 -13.55
C SER A 160 3.47 -13.23 -12.39
N ASP A 161 2.87 -12.99 -11.19
CA ASP A 161 3.17 -13.79 -9.99
C ASP A 161 2.50 -15.16 -10.02
N CYS A 162 1.27 -15.23 -10.56
CA CYS A 162 0.43 -16.43 -10.54
C CYS A 162 -0.57 -16.33 -11.67
N ALA A 163 -0.80 -17.42 -12.40
CA ALA A 163 -1.90 -17.53 -13.33
C ALA A 163 -3.21 -17.59 -12.53
N MET A 164 -4.24 -16.88 -12.99
CA MET A 164 -5.58 -16.99 -12.44
C MET A 164 -6.56 -17.14 -13.61
N LEU A 165 -7.19 -18.29 -13.69
CA LEU A 165 -8.28 -18.55 -14.62
C LEU A 165 -9.58 -18.03 -14.00
N LYS A 166 -10.34 -17.31 -14.81
CA LYS A 166 -11.65 -16.75 -14.48
C LYS A 166 -12.66 -17.20 -15.55
N ASP A 167 -13.95 -16.97 -15.28
CA ASP A 167 -15.04 -17.20 -16.20
C ASP A 167 -14.70 -16.75 -17.64
N THR A 168 -14.28 -15.49 -17.79
CA THR A 168 -13.92 -14.91 -19.09
C THR A 168 -12.76 -15.63 -19.79
N HIS A 169 -11.82 -16.21 -19.04
CA HIS A 169 -10.74 -17.02 -19.62
C HIS A 169 -11.25 -18.39 -20.04
N LEU A 170 -12.13 -18.99 -19.23
CA LEU A 170 -12.72 -20.30 -19.51
C LEU A 170 -13.66 -20.22 -20.72
N ASP A 171 -14.45 -19.16 -20.81
CA ASP A 171 -15.32 -18.88 -21.98
C ASP A 171 -14.50 -18.75 -23.27
N ALA A 172 -13.40 -18.00 -23.21
CA ALA A 172 -12.53 -17.79 -24.38
C ALA A 172 -11.78 -19.05 -24.81
N TYR A 173 -11.40 -19.93 -23.87
CA TYR A 173 -10.64 -21.16 -24.16
C TYR A 173 -11.55 -22.37 -24.46
N GLY A 174 -12.73 -22.42 -23.85
CA GLY A 174 -13.74 -23.47 -24.06
C GLY A 174 -13.76 -24.58 -23.00
N SER A 175 -12.72 -24.79 -22.19
CA SER A 175 -12.73 -25.75 -21.06
C SER A 175 -11.69 -25.44 -20.00
N MET A 176 -12.01 -25.72 -18.74
CA MET A 176 -11.09 -25.56 -17.60
C MET A 176 -9.89 -26.50 -17.71
N THR A 177 -10.14 -27.79 -17.92
CA THR A 177 -9.07 -28.81 -18.07
C THR A 177 -8.12 -28.46 -19.19
N GLY A 178 -8.63 -28.05 -20.35
CA GLY A 178 -7.81 -27.64 -21.50
C GLY A 178 -6.98 -26.40 -21.20
N ALA A 179 -7.57 -25.38 -20.55
CA ALA A 179 -6.89 -24.16 -20.18
C ALA A 179 -5.75 -24.41 -19.17
N VAL A 180 -5.99 -25.22 -18.15
CA VAL A 180 -4.97 -25.60 -17.14
C VAL A 180 -3.81 -26.35 -17.79
N ASN A 181 -4.09 -27.32 -18.66
CA ASN A 181 -3.04 -28.08 -19.36
C ASN A 181 -2.21 -27.18 -20.29
N ALA A 182 -2.86 -26.30 -21.06
CA ALA A 182 -2.17 -25.37 -21.95
C ALA A 182 -1.28 -24.36 -21.16
N LEU A 183 -1.70 -23.95 -19.97
CA LEU A 183 -0.87 -23.13 -19.10
C LEU A 183 0.35 -23.91 -18.60
N ARG A 184 0.17 -25.14 -18.14
CA ARG A 184 1.27 -25.99 -17.65
C ARG A 184 2.34 -26.26 -18.70
N GLU A 185 1.95 -26.41 -19.95
CA GLU A 185 2.88 -26.61 -21.06
C GLU A 185 3.74 -25.36 -21.34
N LYS A 186 3.22 -24.16 -21.07
CA LYS A 186 3.85 -22.89 -21.45
C LYS A 186 4.52 -22.16 -20.29
N MET A 187 4.06 -22.39 -19.05
CA MET A 187 4.56 -21.69 -17.87
C MET A 187 5.71 -22.45 -17.20
N GLY A 188 6.56 -21.71 -16.50
CA GLY A 188 7.58 -22.30 -15.63
C GLY A 188 6.94 -23.08 -14.46
N HIS A 189 7.56 -24.16 -14.03
CA HIS A 189 7.05 -25.06 -12.98
C HIS A 189 6.83 -24.40 -11.59
N THR A 190 7.37 -23.23 -11.38
CA THR A 190 7.22 -22.46 -10.11
C THR A 190 6.00 -21.55 -10.09
N VAL A 191 5.30 -21.38 -11.21
CA VAL A 191 4.13 -20.50 -11.30
C VAL A 191 2.88 -21.29 -10.94
N LYS A 192 2.18 -20.86 -9.89
CA LYS A 192 0.91 -21.44 -9.46
C LYS A 192 -0.23 -21.11 -10.44
N ILE A 193 -1.22 -21.99 -10.49
CA ILE A 193 -2.47 -21.77 -11.24
C ILE A 193 -3.61 -21.73 -10.23
N GLU A 194 -4.26 -20.61 -10.11
CA GLU A 194 -5.49 -20.40 -9.35
C GLU A 194 -6.69 -20.42 -10.29
N VAL A 195 -7.79 -21.07 -9.90
CA VAL A 195 -9.02 -21.12 -10.69
C VAL A 195 -10.18 -20.55 -9.89
N GLU A 196 -10.82 -19.50 -10.41
CA GLU A 196 -12.08 -18.98 -9.88
C GLU A 196 -13.24 -19.86 -10.40
N VAL A 197 -14.04 -20.39 -9.48
CA VAL A 197 -15.16 -21.29 -9.80
C VAL A 197 -16.48 -20.67 -9.37
N GLY A 198 -17.52 -20.82 -10.19
CA GLY A 198 -18.86 -20.27 -9.95
C GLY A 198 -19.85 -21.26 -9.31
N ASN A 199 -19.54 -22.57 -9.32
CA ASN A 199 -20.42 -23.60 -8.83
C ASN A 199 -19.64 -24.83 -8.34
N LEU A 200 -20.37 -25.83 -7.76
CA LEU A 200 -19.77 -27.03 -7.19
C LEU A 200 -19.26 -28.03 -8.24
N GLU A 201 -19.80 -28.05 -9.42
CA GLU A 201 -19.35 -28.86 -10.53
C GLU A 201 -17.98 -28.41 -11.00
N GLU A 202 -17.79 -27.12 -11.23
CA GLU A 202 -16.50 -26.50 -11.55
C GLU A 202 -15.47 -26.72 -10.42
N LEU A 203 -15.91 -26.64 -9.15
CA LEU A 203 -15.03 -26.94 -8.01
C LEU A 203 -14.53 -28.39 -8.06
N LYS A 204 -15.41 -29.35 -8.35
CA LYS A 204 -15.01 -30.76 -8.47
C LYS A 204 -13.99 -30.96 -9.59
N GLU A 205 -14.21 -30.33 -10.75
CA GLU A 205 -13.24 -30.38 -11.85
C GLU A 205 -11.89 -29.75 -11.44
N ALA A 206 -11.89 -28.56 -10.87
CA ALA A 206 -10.68 -27.88 -10.39
C ALA A 206 -9.87 -28.73 -9.40
N LEU A 207 -10.54 -29.39 -8.45
CA LEU A 207 -9.89 -30.27 -7.47
C LEU A 207 -9.18 -31.47 -8.13
N THR A 208 -9.70 -32.02 -9.23
CA THR A 208 -9.03 -33.11 -9.98
C THR A 208 -7.77 -32.63 -10.71
N LEU A 209 -7.69 -31.34 -11.00
CA LEU A 209 -6.58 -30.74 -11.73
C LEU A 209 -5.40 -30.34 -10.83
N GLY A 210 -5.54 -30.39 -9.49
CA GLY A 210 -4.49 -30.00 -8.55
C GLY A 210 -4.06 -28.54 -8.73
N VAL A 211 -5.03 -27.63 -8.87
CA VAL A 211 -4.86 -26.17 -8.91
C VAL A 211 -5.22 -25.55 -7.55
N GLU A 212 -4.93 -24.28 -7.38
CA GLU A 212 -5.21 -23.51 -6.15
C GLU A 212 -6.61 -22.88 -6.21
#